data_2911ec253e035d14a5162d88be5cd71a
#
_entry.id   2911ec253e035d14a5162d88be5cd71a
#
_cell.length_a   1.000
_cell.length_b   1.000
_cell.length_c   1.000
_cell.angle_alpha   90.00
_cell.angle_beta   90.00
_cell.angle_gamma   90.00
#
_symmetry.space_group_name_H-M   'P 1'
#
loop_
_entity.id
_entity.type
_entity.pdbx_description
1 polymer ?
#
loop_
_entity_poly.entity_id
_entity_poly.type
_entity_poly.pdbx_seq_one_letter_code
_entity_poly.pdbx_strand_id
1 'polypeptide(L)'
;LLLDCSGSMSDNMAGSIEQILVLSMFCRKVNIPFSVYGFTDCSETFNIDRGVDSFAKRKDGSESFSRKVGDLGFSNVQLREYLNSKMSNVEFTKSLRNLILLKESYVYVRNSSYNRIGRPPSENLSNTPLVQAVIAVGSILNNFRTTNNLDLTSLVIVHDGDADNASQYYLEVERKDFDGVVEKNIWSYGFDIRSYNVVIRDRKNKFEHALCPDKTKIYSFYTNEELLRAALEWIRVVGKTKVFGFFILASRPSHTKSAIRGRYCFEDGTTIEEMRKINMNKAYETEKALIKKFKDEKFLISNTKGYNSFYLIAGGSDLQTENEEIEIDGKVTSGKLKNAFMKMAKKKQVNRVLVSKFIQGMAV
;
A
#
# COMPACT_ATOMS: atom_id res chain seq x y z
N LEU A 1 7.11 3.55 6.38
CA LEU A 1 5.66 3.36 6.25
C LEU A 1 5.19 3.99 4.96
N LEU A 2 4.30 3.32 4.23
CA LEU A 2 3.59 3.84 3.05
C LEU A 2 2.13 4.03 3.39
N LEU A 3 1.58 5.22 3.14
CA LEU A 3 0.16 5.55 3.25
C LEU A 3 -0.40 5.78 1.84
N ASP A 4 -1.44 5.05 1.52
CA ASP A 4 -2.21 5.26 0.30
C ASP A 4 -2.96 6.60 0.36
N CYS A 5 -2.74 7.44 -0.65
CA CYS A 5 -3.42 8.72 -0.84
C CYS A 5 -4.31 8.67 -2.10
N SER A 6 -5.03 7.56 -2.26
CA SER A 6 -6.01 7.36 -3.35
C SER A 6 -7.40 7.89 -2.99
N GLY A 7 -8.26 8.02 -4.02
CA GLY A 7 -9.63 8.51 -3.85
C GLY A 7 -10.50 7.65 -2.94
N SER A 8 -10.31 6.33 -2.95
CA SER A 8 -11.02 5.37 -2.08
C SER A 8 -10.75 5.62 -0.60
N MET A 9 -9.54 6.09 -0.26
CA MET A 9 -9.13 6.40 1.11
C MET A 9 -9.85 7.60 1.74
N SER A 10 -10.66 8.35 1.01
CA SER A 10 -11.27 9.62 1.49
C SER A 10 -11.93 9.50 2.85
N ASP A 11 -12.71 8.44 3.07
CA ASP A 11 -13.43 8.20 4.33
C ASP A 11 -12.52 7.63 5.45
N ASN A 12 -11.37 7.10 5.07
CA ASN A 12 -10.42 6.42 5.94
C ASN A 12 -9.18 7.29 6.27
N MET A 13 -8.95 8.36 5.49
CA MET A 13 -7.72 9.14 5.56
C MET A 13 -7.50 9.78 6.94
N ALA A 14 -8.55 10.36 7.53
CA ALA A 14 -8.45 10.99 8.85
C ALA A 14 -7.97 10.02 9.92
N GLY A 15 -8.61 8.84 9.99
CA GLY A 15 -8.22 7.79 10.94
C GLY A 15 -6.84 7.20 10.64
N SER A 16 -6.48 7.05 9.35
CA SER A 16 -5.15 6.55 8.95
C SER A 16 -4.04 7.51 9.37
N ILE A 17 -4.24 8.81 9.18
CA ILE A 17 -3.30 9.83 9.65
C ILE A 17 -3.14 9.77 11.17
N GLU A 18 -4.22 9.61 11.94
CA GLU A 18 -4.12 9.45 13.40
C GLU A 18 -3.28 8.24 13.80
N GLN A 19 -3.50 7.09 13.18
CA GLN A 19 -2.71 5.88 13.43
C GLN A 19 -1.22 6.09 13.12
N ILE A 20 -0.91 6.79 12.03
CA ILE A 20 0.46 7.13 11.64
C ILE A 20 1.10 8.08 12.64
N LEU A 21 0.37 9.10 13.11
CA LEU A 21 0.86 10.04 14.11
C LEU A 21 1.23 9.30 15.40
N VAL A 22 0.33 8.43 15.89
CA VAL A 22 0.57 7.64 17.11
C VAL A 22 1.80 6.73 16.94
N LEU A 23 1.92 6.03 15.81
CA LEU A 23 3.05 5.16 15.54
C LEU A 23 4.37 5.93 15.44
N SER A 24 4.36 7.08 14.75
CA SER A 24 5.55 7.93 14.58
C SER A 24 6.02 8.53 15.90
N MET A 25 5.10 9.03 16.73
CA MET A 25 5.41 9.54 18.06
C MET A 25 5.97 8.44 18.96
N PHE A 26 5.41 7.22 18.88
CA PHE A 26 5.94 6.07 19.58
C PHE A 26 7.37 5.76 19.14
N CYS A 27 7.62 5.57 17.84
CA CYS A 27 8.95 5.27 17.31
C CYS A 27 9.97 6.32 17.74
N ARG A 28 9.60 7.62 17.66
CA ARG A 28 10.47 8.71 18.11
C ARG A 28 10.79 8.63 19.59
N LYS A 29 9.79 8.36 20.44
CA LYS A 29 9.96 8.26 21.91
C LYS A 29 10.90 7.11 22.30
N VAL A 30 10.93 6.04 21.52
CA VAL A 30 11.75 4.86 21.80
C VAL A 30 13.01 4.77 20.94
N ASN A 31 13.31 5.85 20.20
CA ASN A 31 14.47 5.96 19.31
C ASN A 31 14.54 4.86 18.23
N ILE A 32 13.39 4.43 17.72
CA ILE A 32 13.34 3.56 16.54
C ILE A 32 13.39 4.46 15.30
N PRO A 33 14.38 4.25 14.39
CA PRO A 33 14.42 4.97 13.12
C PRO A 33 13.17 4.69 12.29
N PHE A 34 12.60 5.74 11.68
CA PHE A 34 11.42 5.60 10.82
C PHE A 34 11.34 6.72 9.77
N SER A 35 10.62 6.44 8.68
CA SER A 35 10.14 7.42 7.70
C SER A 35 8.72 7.07 7.28
N VAL A 36 7.91 8.09 7.03
CA VAL A 36 6.51 7.99 6.62
C VAL A 36 6.33 8.69 5.28
N TYR A 37 5.85 7.94 4.30
CA TYR A 37 5.56 8.45 2.97
C TYR A 37 4.08 8.24 2.64
N GLY A 38 3.44 9.26 2.07
CA GLY A 38 2.21 9.10 1.31
C GLY A 38 2.53 8.82 -0.15
N PHE A 39 1.74 7.96 -0.82
CA PHE A 39 1.90 7.70 -2.24
C PHE A 39 0.60 7.95 -3.01
N THR A 40 0.74 8.49 -4.22
CA THR A 40 -0.35 8.77 -5.16
C THR A 40 0.23 8.94 -6.57
N ASP A 41 -0.61 8.97 -7.58
CA ASP A 41 -0.24 9.38 -8.95
C ASP A 41 -0.58 10.84 -9.23
N CYS A 42 -1.17 11.56 -8.28
CA CYS A 42 -1.54 12.97 -8.42
C CYS A 42 -0.30 13.82 -8.62
N SER A 43 -0.11 14.33 -9.82
CA SER A 43 1.01 15.19 -10.19
C SER A 43 0.52 16.57 -10.64
N GLU A 44 0.24 17.46 -9.70
CA GLU A 44 0.01 18.87 -10.06
C GLU A 44 1.25 19.57 -10.60
N THR A 45 2.43 19.02 -10.29
CA THR A 45 3.70 19.55 -10.80
C THR A 45 4.01 19.14 -12.22
N PHE A 46 3.30 18.14 -12.75
CA PHE A 46 3.43 17.74 -14.14
C PHE A 46 2.15 18.16 -14.88
N ASN A 47 2.20 19.29 -15.61
CA ASN A 47 1.25 19.58 -16.67
C ASN A 47 1.45 18.50 -17.75
N ILE A 48 0.88 17.34 -17.50
CA ILE A 48 0.79 16.29 -18.51
C ILE A 48 -0.47 16.61 -19.26
N ASP A 49 -0.32 17.15 -20.47
CA ASP A 49 -1.39 17.17 -21.45
C ASP A 49 -1.97 15.76 -21.54
N ARG A 50 -3.25 15.62 -21.14
CA ARG A 50 -3.95 14.34 -21.05
C ARG A 50 -4.11 13.59 -22.39
N GLY A 51 -3.43 14.01 -23.44
CA GLY A 51 -3.54 13.49 -24.80
C GLY A 51 -2.29 12.84 -25.36
N VAL A 52 -1.14 12.94 -24.72
CA VAL A 52 0.11 12.37 -25.22
C VAL A 52 0.74 11.54 -24.11
N ASP A 53 0.96 10.27 -24.40
CA ASP A 53 1.73 9.28 -23.63
C ASP A 53 2.34 9.81 -22.32
N SER A 54 1.53 9.86 -21.28
CA SER A 54 1.86 10.42 -19.96
C SER A 54 3.05 9.71 -19.27
N PHE A 55 3.52 8.62 -19.87
CA PHE A 55 4.59 7.77 -19.35
C PHE A 55 5.99 8.20 -19.77
N ALA A 56 6.12 9.09 -20.75
CA ALA A 56 7.37 9.15 -21.49
C ALA A 56 8.10 10.49 -21.47
N LYS A 57 7.49 11.58 -21.06
CA LYS A 57 8.14 12.90 -21.22
C LYS A 57 8.28 13.65 -19.90
N ARG A 58 9.48 14.14 -19.64
CA ARG A 58 9.77 15.12 -18.58
C ARG A 58 9.29 16.51 -19.01
N LYS A 59 9.24 17.47 -18.07
CA LYS A 59 8.88 18.88 -18.34
C LYS A 59 9.72 19.53 -19.43
N ASP A 60 10.95 19.08 -19.64
CA ASP A 60 11.87 19.57 -20.66
C ASP A 60 11.65 18.90 -22.04
N GLY A 61 10.63 18.05 -22.15
CA GLY A 61 10.33 17.32 -23.39
C GLY A 61 11.20 16.07 -23.60
N SER A 62 12.16 15.81 -22.71
CA SER A 62 12.98 14.61 -22.77
C SER A 62 12.20 13.37 -22.34
N GLU A 63 12.54 12.20 -22.87
CA GLU A 63 11.94 10.94 -22.41
C GLU A 63 12.39 10.61 -20.99
N SER A 64 11.45 10.23 -20.14
CA SER A 64 11.74 9.92 -18.74
C SER A 64 12.42 8.56 -18.58
N PHE A 65 12.30 7.67 -19.56
CA PHE A 65 13.00 6.38 -19.65
C PHE A 65 13.03 5.86 -21.09
N SER A 66 13.97 4.99 -21.36
CA SER A 66 14.14 4.38 -22.67
C SER A 66 13.02 3.37 -22.91
N ARG A 67 12.35 3.48 -24.06
CA ARG A 67 11.35 2.52 -24.54
C ARG A 67 12.05 1.47 -25.37
N LYS A 68 12.43 0.37 -24.75
CA LYS A 68 13.02 -0.77 -25.45
C LYS A 68 12.02 -1.91 -25.47
N VAL A 69 12.10 -2.74 -26.50
CA VAL A 69 11.34 -3.98 -26.56
C VAL A 69 11.66 -4.83 -25.33
N GLY A 70 10.62 -5.28 -24.65
CA GLY A 70 10.72 -6.04 -23.42
C GLY A 70 10.80 -5.20 -22.13
N ASP A 71 10.88 -3.88 -22.22
CA ASP A 71 10.80 -3.03 -21.03
C ASP A 71 9.37 -3.04 -20.47
N LEU A 72 9.29 -2.96 -19.15
CA LEU A 72 8.05 -2.75 -18.42
C LEU A 72 8.01 -1.28 -17.96
N GLY A 73 7.04 -0.53 -18.47
CA GLY A 73 6.79 0.84 -18.08
C GLY A 73 5.74 0.91 -16.99
N PHE A 74 5.93 1.82 -16.03
CA PHE A 74 4.97 2.11 -14.98
C PHE A 74 4.47 3.54 -15.09
N SER A 75 3.23 3.78 -14.67
CA SER A 75 2.71 5.13 -14.52
C SER A 75 3.48 5.90 -13.45
N ASN A 76 3.28 7.21 -13.43
CA ASN A 76 3.89 8.06 -12.43
C ASN A 76 3.46 7.67 -11.03
N VAL A 77 4.42 7.73 -10.10
CA VAL A 77 4.18 7.65 -8.67
C VAL A 77 4.83 8.86 -8.00
N GLN A 78 4.12 9.47 -7.09
CA GLN A 78 4.63 10.51 -6.21
C GLN A 78 4.72 9.96 -4.79
N LEU A 79 5.91 10.01 -4.21
CA LEU A 79 6.15 9.73 -2.80
C LEU A 79 6.39 11.04 -2.07
N ARG A 80 5.61 11.31 -1.02
CA ARG A 80 5.74 12.49 -0.17
C ARG A 80 6.19 12.06 1.20
N GLU A 81 7.34 12.54 1.65
CA GLU A 81 7.79 12.28 3.02
C GLU A 81 7.08 13.22 3.97
N TYR A 82 6.26 12.67 4.85
CA TYR A 82 5.53 13.42 5.86
C TYR A 82 6.31 13.55 7.16
N LEU A 83 6.93 12.48 7.61
CA LEU A 83 7.65 12.41 8.88
C LEU A 83 8.87 11.51 8.76
N ASN A 84 9.95 11.85 9.44
CA ASN A 84 11.08 10.95 9.65
C ASN A 84 11.76 11.17 11.01
N SER A 85 12.51 10.17 11.45
CA SER A 85 13.19 10.18 12.75
C SER A 85 14.36 11.17 12.83
N LYS A 86 14.87 11.66 11.70
CA LYS A 86 16.00 12.60 11.62
C LYS A 86 15.60 14.06 11.70
N MET A 87 14.30 14.36 11.58
CA MET A 87 13.79 15.72 11.74
C MET A 87 14.17 16.27 13.11
N SER A 88 14.59 17.52 13.16
CA SER A 88 14.75 18.27 14.41
C SER A 88 13.42 18.33 15.17
N ASN A 89 13.43 18.65 16.45
CA ASN A 89 12.20 18.77 17.23
C ASN A 89 11.24 19.83 16.65
N VAL A 90 11.79 20.91 16.10
CA VAL A 90 11.01 21.99 15.48
C VAL A 90 10.33 21.48 14.19
N GLU A 91 11.09 20.86 13.31
CA GLU A 91 10.58 20.31 12.04
C GLU A 91 9.53 19.22 12.31
N PHE A 92 9.84 18.31 13.21
CA PHE A 92 8.90 17.23 13.56
C PHE A 92 7.59 17.78 14.11
N THR A 93 7.65 18.76 15.04
CA THR A 93 6.44 19.40 15.59
C THR A 93 5.65 20.12 14.51
N LYS A 94 6.33 20.81 13.58
CA LYS A 94 5.70 21.48 12.44
C LYS A 94 5.00 20.46 11.53
N SER A 95 5.67 19.35 11.22
CA SER A 95 5.12 18.29 10.38
C SER A 95 3.92 17.59 11.05
N LEU A 96 3.97 17.35 12.37
CA LEU A 96 2.81 16.85 13.11
C LEU A 96 1.61 17.79 12.99
N ARG A 97 1.82 19.10 13.17
CA ARG A 97 0.75 20.10 13.01
C ARG A 97 0.17 20.09 11.60
N ASN A 98 1.02 20.02 10.59
CA ASN A 98 0.57 19.95 9.20
C ASN A 98 -0.27 18.70 8.94
N LEU A 99 0.13 17.54 9.47
CA LEU A 99 -0.65 16.31 9.34
C LEU A 99 -1.98 16.36 10.10
N ILE A 100 -2.03 17.03 11.26
CA ILE A 100 -3.28 17.27 11.99
C ILE A 100 -4.22 18.14 11.15
N LEU A 101 -3.71 19.24 10.56
CA LEU A 101 -4.51 20.09 9.67
C LEU A 101 -4.98 19.33 8.42
N LEU A 102 -4.11 18.50 7.85
CA LEU A 102 -4.46 17.64 6.73
C LEU A 102 -5.55 16.65 7.12
N LYS A 103 -5.44 16.00 8.28
CA LYS A 103 -6.50 15.13 8.83
C LYS A 103 -7.83 15.86 8.92
N GLU A 104 -7.87 17.06 9.49
CA GLU A 104 -9.09 17.85 9.60
C GLU A 104 -9.69 18.22 8.23
N SER A 105 -8.86 18.36 7.18
CA SER A 105 -9.33 18.61 5.83
C SER A 105 -10.10 17.43 5.21
N TYR A 106 -9.93 16.22 5.75
CA TYR A 106 -10.64 15.01 5.34
C TYR A 106 -11.88 14.71 6.17
N VAL A 107 -12.06 15.38 7.32
CA VAL A 107 -13.26 15.21 8.13
C VAL A 107 -14.44 15.85 7.42
N TYR A 108 -15.40 15.03 7.02
CA TYR A 108 -16.62 15.50 6.39
C TYR A 108 -17.62 15.98 7.44
N VAL A 109 -17.81 17.29 7.55
CA VAL A 109 -18.87 17.85 8.40
C VAL A 109 -20.15 17.92 7.57
N ARG A 110 -21.08 16.99 7.77
CA ARG A 110 -22.45 17.10 7.26
C ARG A 110 -23.06 18.39 7.80
N ASN A 111 -23.51 19.26 6.92
CA ASN A 111 -24.25 20.51 7.20
C ASN A 111 -23.46 21.78 7.58
N SER A 112 -22.16 21.88 7.42
CA SER A 112 -21.52 23.19 7.54
C SER A 112 -20.94 23.64 6.20
N SER A 113 -21.53 24.68 5.63
CA SER A 113 -21.00 25.40 4.46
C SER A 113 -19.77 26.24 4.82
N TYR A 114 -19.49 26.40 6.09
CA TYR A 114 -18.46 27.27 6.64
C TYR A 114 -17.49 26.44 7.50
N ASN A 115 -16.21 26.61 7.29
CA ASN A 115 -15.06 26.02 8.00
C ASN A 115 -14.49 24.71 7.46
N ARG A 116 -14.42 24.55 6.13
CA ARG A 116 -13.49 23.54 5.60
C ARG A 116 -12.08 24.13 5.60
N ILE A 117 -11.18 23.49 6.31
CA ILE A 117 -9.75 23.72 6.11
C ILE A 117 -9.45 23.33 4.67
N GLY A 118 -8.96 24.28 3.88
CA GLY A 118 -8.60 24.01 2.48
C GLY A 118 -7.49 22.99 2.41
N ARG A 119 -7.65 22.00 1.53
CA ARG A 119 -6.61 21.02 1.25
C ARG A 119 -5.66 21.59 0.21
N PRO A 120 -4.34 21.51 0.43
CA PRO A 120 -3.39 21.84 -0.62
C PRO A 120 -3.66 20.98 -1.86
N PRO A 121 -3.61 21.54 -3.08
CA PRO A 121 -3.83 20.76 -4.30
C PRO A 121 -2.93 19.53 -4.41
N SER A 122 -1.68 19.63 -3.96
CA SER A 122 -0.74 18.50 -3.89
C SER A 122 -1.21 17.34 -3.01
N GLU A 123 -2.16 17.56 -2.11
CA GLU A 123 -2.74 16.56 -1.21
C GLU A 123 -4.09 16.03 -1.70
N ASN A 124 -4.47 16.33 -2.94
CA ASN A 124 -5.64 15.73 -3.55
C ASN A 124 -5.44 14.23 -3.73
N LEU A 125 -6.49 13.48 -3.44
CA LEU A 125 -6.50 12.04 -3.61
C LEU A 125 -6.72 11.68 -5.08
N SER A 126 -6.01 10.66 -5.58
CA SER A 126 -6.12 10.20 -6.96
C SER A 126 -6.12 8.67 -7.04
N ASN A 127 -5.36 8.06 -7.97
CA ASN A 127 -5.30 6.63 -8.15
C ASN A 127 -4.35 5.93 -7.14
N THR A 128 -4.31 4.60 -7.18
CA THR A 128 -3.55 3.75 -6.25
C THR A 128 -2.33 3.11 -6.95
N PRO A 129 -1.23 3.84 -7.24
CA PRO A 129 -0.04 3.29 -7.89
C PRO A 129 0.80 2.46 -6.90
N LEU A 130 0.20 1.42 -6.31
CA LEU A 130 0.81 0.66 -5.22
C LEU A 130 2.05 -0.13 -5.68
N VAL A 131 2.02 -0.74 -6.87
CA VAL A 131 3.18 -1.49 -7.41
C VAL A 131 4.37 -0.55 -7.59
N GLN A 132 4.11 0.62 -8.19
CA GLN A 132 5.11 1.65 -8.43
C GLN A 132 5.69 2.19 -7.12
N ALA A 133 4.82 2.42 -6.13
CA ALA A 133 5.23 2.90 -4.80
C ALA A 133 6.13 1.87 -4.10
N VAL A 134 5.80 0.59 -4.18
CA VAL A 134 6.60 -0.50 -3.60
C VAL A 134 7.96 -0.60 -4.28
N ILE A 135 8.03 -0.52 -5.62
CA ILE A 135 9.30 -0.53 -6.36
C ILE A 135 10.15 0.69 -5.98
N ALA A 136 9.57 1.88 -5.97
CA ALA A 136 10.27 3.11 -5.64
C ALA A 136 10.82 3.10 -4.20
N VAL A 137 10.03 2.60 -3.25
CA VAL A 137 10.44 2.53 -1.85
C VAL A 137 11.56 1.51 -1.62
N GLY A 138 11.75 0.54 -2.49
CA GLY A 138 12.87 -0.42 -2.40
C GLY A 138 14.24 0.27 -2.39
N SER A 139 14.43 1.29 -3.22
CA SER A 139 15.66 2.11 -3.22
C SER A 139 15.80 2.93 -1.94
N ILE A 140 14.70 3.48 -1.45
CA ILE A 140 14.65 4.25 -0.19
C ILE A 140 14.99 3.35 1.00
N LEU A 141 14.43 2.15 1.06
CA LEU A 141 14.68 1.17 2.13
C LEU A 141 16.15 0.77 2.22
N ASN A 142 16.81 0.56 1.08
CA ASN A 142 18.22 0.22 1.09
C ASN A 142 19.08 1.37 1.67
N ASN A 143 18.81 2.60 1.23
CA ASN A 143 19.48 3.77 1.79
C ASN A 143 19.15 3.98 3.28
N PHE A 144 17.87 3.80 3.66
CA PHE A 144 17.44 3.91 5.05
C PHE A 144 18.15 2.91 5.95
N ARG A 145 18.26 1.64 5.51
CA ARG A 145 18.95 0.58 6.24
C ARG A 145 20.42 0.90 6.46
N THR A 146 21.14 1.28 5.39
CA THR A 146 22.58 1.58 5.47
C THR A 146 22.85 2.82 6.31
N THR A 147 22.08 3.89 6.12
CA THR A 147 22.28 5.16 6.85
C THR A 147 21.97 5.05 8.35
N ASN A 148 21.09 4.13 8.74
CA ASN A 148 20.75 3.92 10.16
C ASN A 148 21.44 2.67 10.74
N ASN A 149 22.32 2.00 9.99
CA ASN A 149 23.06 0.80 10.39
C ASN A 149 22.14 -0.30 10.94
N LEU A 150 21.12 -0.66 10.15
CA LEU A 150 20.10 -1.64 10.54
C LEU A 150 20.34 -2.98 9.85
N ASP A 151 20.24 -4.07 10.60
CA ASP A 151 20.29 -5.43 10.06
C ASP A 151 19.01 -5.78 9.29
N LEU A 152 17.86 -5.36 9.83
CA LEU A 152 16.53 -5.59 9.28
C LEU A 152 15.72 -4.30 9.24
N THR A 153 14.86 -4.20 8.25
CA THR A 153 13.87 -3.12 8.15
C THR A 153 12.46 -3.69 8.14
N SER A 154 11.48 -2.83 8.38
CA SER A 154 10.07 -3.18 8.27
C SER A 154 9.37 -2.16 7.37
N LEU A 155 8.66 -2.65 6.38
CA LEU A 155 7.77 -1.86 5.52
C LEU A 155 6.33 -2.08 5.95
N VAL A 156 5.67 -1.01 6.34
CA VAL A 156 4.23 -1.01 6.65
C VAL A 156 3.51 -0.32 5.52
N ILE A 157 2.53 -0.98 4.94
CA ILE A 157 1.70 -0.46 3.85
C ILE A 157 0.27 -0.35 4.35
N VAL A 158 -0.31 0.85 4.28
CA VAL A 158 -1.69 1.14 4.67
C VAL A 158 -2.45 1.56 3.42
N HIS A 159 -3.44 0.78 3.00
CA HIS A 159 -4.23 1.01 1.80
C HIS A 159 -5.65 0.45 1.94
N ASP A 160 -6.58 0.81 1.04
CA ASP A 160 -7.95 0.32 1.04
C ASP A 160 -8.43 -0.19 -0.33
N GLY A 161 -7.55 -0.16 -1.31
CA GLY A 161 -7.82 -0.59 -2.69
C GLY A 161 -6.80 -1.57 -3.23
N ASP A 162 -7.16 -2.22 -4.33
CA ASP A 162 -6.24 -3.01 -5.13
C ASP A 162 -5.33 -2.07 -5.94
N ALA A 163 -4.17 -2.58 -6.37
CA ALA A 163 -3.24 -1.80 -7.18
C ALA A 163 -3.84 -1.48 -8.55
N ASP A 164 -3.79 -0.20 -8.94
CA ASP A 164 -4.27 0.24 -10.25
C ASP A 164 -3.48 -0.37 -11.42
N ASN A 165 -4.17 -0.47 -12.55
CA ASN A 165 -3.65 -1.04 -13.80
C ASN A 165 -2.75 -0.02 -14.52
N ALA A 166 -1.60 0.27 -13.97
CA ALA A 166 -0.74 1.36 -14.42
C ALA A 166 0.60 0.89 -15.02
N SER A 167 0.68 -0.39 -15.41
CA SER A 167 1.86 -0.92 -16.07
C SER A 167 1.60 -1.20 -17.54
N GLN A 168 2.58 -0.87 -18.38
CA GLN A 168 2.59 -1.13 -19.80
C GLN A 168 3.89 -1.85 -20.17
N TYR A 169 3.85 -2.69 -21.19
CA TYR A 169 5.05 -3.28 -21.75
C TYR A 169 5.21 -2.88 -23.22
N TYR A 170 6.44 -2.87 -23.68
CA TYR A 170 6.78 -2.39 -25.00
C TYR A 170 7.15 -3.56 -25.89
N LEU A 171 6.43 -3.69 -27.02
CA LEU A 171 6.70 -4.68 -28.05
C LEU A 171 6.98 -4.00 -29.38
N GLU A 172 7.85 -4.61 -30.16
CA GLU A 172 7.99 -4.30 -31.57
C GLU A 172 6.83 -4.95 -32.35
N VAL A 173 6.08 -4.12 -33.06
CA VAL A 173 4.95 -4.57 -33.87
C VAL A 173 5.21 -4.14 -35.32
N GLU A 174 5.15 -5.12 -36.23
CA GLU A 174 5.16 -4.87 -37.66
C GLU A 174 3.73 -4.59 -38.10
N ARG A 175 3.49 -3.43 -38.67
CA ARG A 175 2.22 -3.10 -39.32
C ARG A 175 2.46 -2.90 -40.80
N LYS A 176 1.63 -3.52 -41.62
CA LYS A 176 1.54 -3.21 -43.06
C LYS A 176 0.53 -2.07 -43.20
N ASP A 177 0.95 -1.00 -43.85
CA ASP A 177 0.02 0.04 -44.29
C ASP A 177 -0.80 -0.43 -45.50
N PHE A 178 -1.70 0.42 -46.00
CA PHE A 178 -2.52 0.12 -47.18
C PHE A 178 -1.70 -0.11 -48.45
N ASP A 179 -0.49 0.43 -48.51
CA ASP A 179 0.44 0.31 -49.66
C ASP A 179 1.38 -0.90 -49.52
N GLY A 180 1.20 -1.66 -48.42
CA GLY A 180 2.00 -2.87 -48.16
C GLY A 180 3.38 -2.62 -47.58
N VAL A 181 3.68 -1.38 -47.20
CA VAL A 181 4.93 -1.03 -46.52
C VAL A 181 4.92 -1.53 -45.10
N VAL A 182 5.96 -2.23 -44.70
CA VAL A 182 6.08 -2.76 -43.33
C VAL A 182 6.79 -1.73 -42.47
N GLU A 183 6.04 -1.14 -41.54
CA GLU A 183 6.62 -0.29 -40.53
C GLU A 183 6.80 -1.06 -39.22
N LYS A 184 7.98 -0.92 -38.61
CA LYS A 184 8.29 -1.45 -37.28
C LYS A 184 8.20 -0.34 -36.26
N ASN A 185 7.21 -0.42 -35.40
CA ASN A 185 6.99 0.55 -34.36
C ASN A 185 6.99 -0.12 -32.99
N ILE A 186 7.54 0.57 -31.98
CA ILE A 186 7.45 0.13 -30.59
C ILE A 186 6.12 0.62 -30.03
N TRP A 187 5.25 -0.32 -29.71
CA TRP A 187 3.93 -0.03 -29.14
C TRP A 187 3.87 -0.40 -27.68
N SER A 188 3.17 0.40 -26.89
CA SER A 188 2.84 0.07 -25.52
C SER A 188 1.52 -0.67 -25.46
N TYR A 189 1.50 -1.75 -24.72
CA TYR A 189 0.29 -2.52 -24.45
C TYR A 189 0.04 -2.58 -22.96
N GLY A 190 -1.25 -2.60 -22.57
CA GLY A 190 -1.62 -2.96 -21.21
C GLY A 190 -1.01 -4.31 -20.84
N PHE A 191 -0.38 -4.39 -19.68
CA PHE A 191 0.34 -5.58 -19.28
C PHE A 191 -0.63 -6.70 -18.87
N ASP A 192 -0.74 -7.72 -19.71
CA ASP A 192 -1.52 -8.92 -19.44
C ASP A 192 -0.59 -10.15 -19.36
N ILE A 193 -0.29 -10.59 -18.15
CA ILE A 193 0.57 -11.75 -17.91
C ILE A 193 -0.01 -13.07 -18.45
N ARG A 194 -1.33 -13.14 -18.72
CA ARG A 194 -1.96 -14.36 -19.23
C ARG A 194 -1.49 -14.73 -20.64
N SER A 195 -1.04 -13.74 -21.36
CA SER A 195 -0.58 -13.92 -22.75
C SER A 195 0.90 -14.25 -22.86
N TYR A 196 1.67 -14.09 -21.78
CA TYR A 196 3.14 -14.23 -21.82
C TYR A 196 3.67 -14.88 -20.55
N ASN A 197 4.78 -15.62 -20.70
CA ASN A 197 5.58 -16.04 -19.57
C ASN A 197 6.54 -14.90 -19.21
N VAL A 198 6.34 -14.25 -18.09
CA VAL A 198 7.12 -13.09 -17.67
C VAL A 198 7.99 -13.45 -16.48
N VAL A 199 9.27 -13.10 -16.56
CA VAL A 199 10.22 -13.23 -15.46
C VAL A 199 10.71 -11.84 -15.08
N ILE A 200 10.45 -11.43 -13.85
CA ILE A 200 11.05 -10.22 -13.27
C ILE A 200 12.41 -10.59 -12.73
N ARG A 201 13.42 -9.82 -13.13
CA ARG A 201 14.80 -10.14 -12.80
C ARG A 201 15.58 -8.92 -12.31
N ASP A 202 16.19 -9.06 -11.15
CA ASP A 202 17.24 -8.16 -10.67
C ASP A 202 18.60 -8.89 -10.77
N ARG A 203 19.31 -8.64 -11.86
CA ARG A 203 20.60 -9.30 -12.13
C ARG A 203 21.66 -8.95 -11.10
N LYS A 204 21.66 -7.74 -10.58
CA LYS A 204 22.63 -7.26 -9.61
C LYS A 204 22.54 -8.04 -8.30
N ASN A 205 21.32 -8.30 -7.85
CA ASN A 205 21.05 -8.97 -6.59
C ASN A 205 20.69 -10.45 -6.75
N LYS A 206 20.79 -11.01 -7.98
CA LYS A 206 20.49 -12.42 -8.29
C LYS A 206 19.08 -12.83 -7.88
N PHE A 207 18.12 -11.93 -8.02
CA PHE A 207 16.72 -12.20 -7.76
C PHE A 207 15.99 -12.46 -9.07
N GLU A 208 15.17 -13.50 -9.08
CA GLU A 208 14.26 -13.83 -10.18
C GLU A 208 12.91 -14.25 -9.62
N HIS A 209 11.85 -13.76 -10.24
CA HIS A 209 10.48 -14.14 -9.94
C HIS A 209 9.70 -14.35 -11.22
N ALA A 210 9.24 -15.59 -11.43
CA ALA A 210 8.41 -15.90 -12.58
C ALA A 210 6.95 -15.53 -12.28
N LEU A 211 6.40 -14.64 -13.09
CA LEU A 211 4.97 -14.38 -13.11
C LEU A 211 4.33 -15.47 -13.96
N CYS A 212 3.90 -16.54 -13.34
CA CYS A 212 3.25 -17.65 -14.02
C CYS A 212 1.74 -17.47 -13.90
N PRO A 213 1.06 -16.99 -14.96
CA PRO A 213 -0.38 -16.96 -14.96
C PRO A 213 -0.89 -18.39 -15.05
N ASP A 214 -1.54 -18.84 -14.03
CA ASP A 214 -2.35 -20.05 -14.15
C ASP A 214 -3.58 -19.70 -15.00
N LYS A 215 -3.56 -20.10 -16.26
CA LYS A 215 -4.63 -19.83 -17.23
C LYS A 215 -5.97 -20.43 -16.85
N THR A 216 -5.99 -21.29 -15.83
CA THR A 216 -7.20 -21.94 -15.32
C THR A 216 -7.90 -21.11 -14.24
N LYS A 217 -7.27 -20.03 -13.74
CA LYS A 217 -7.83 -19.19 -12.69
C LYS A 217 -8.88 -18.22 -13.20
N ILE A 218 -9.92 -18.02 -12.40
CA ILE A 218 -11.17 -17.36 -12.81
C ILE A 218 -11.05 -15.85 -12.99
N TYR A 219 -10.12 -15.20 -12.28
CA TYR A 219 -10.09 -13.76 -12.20
C TYR A 219 -8.90 -13.13 -12.91
N SER A 220 -9.20 -12.22 -13.82
CA SER A 220 -8.23 -11.49 -14.64
C SER A 220 -7.59 -10.26 -13.97
N PHE A 221 -7.92 -10.00 -12.71
CA PHE A 221 -7.33 -8.89 -11.93
C PHE A 221 -5.89 -9.14 -11.49
N TYR A 222 -5.36 -10.32 -11.76
CA TYR A 222 -4.11 -10.84 -11.21
C TYR A 222 -2.83 -10.20 -11.73
N THR A 223 -2.86 -9.47 -12.83
CA THR A 223 -1.60 -8.93 -13.37
C THR A 223 -0.91 -8.00 -12.38
N ASN A 224 -1.66 -7.09 -11.79
CA ASN A 224 -1.11 -6.14 -10.83
C ASN A 224 -0.84 -6.77 -9.47
N GLU A 225 -1.66 -7.73 -9.04
CA GLU A 225 -1.42 -8.50 -7.83
C GLU A 225 -0.16 -9.35 -7.92
N GLU A 226 0.08 -10.00 -9.06
CA GLU A 226 1.31 -10.77 -9.30
C GLU A 226 2.54 -9.86 -9.39
N LEU A 227 2.43 -8.69 -10.02
CA LEU A 227 3.49 -7.68 -10.03
C LEU A 227 3.76 -7.14 -8.63
N LEU A 228 2.71 -6.86 -7.87
CA LEU A 228 2.84 -6.42 -6.48
C LEU A 228 3.51 -7.49 -5.63
N ARG A 229 3.09 -8.76 -5.79
CA ARG A 229 3.69 -9.89 -5.08
C ARG A 229 5.17 -10.02 -5.40
N ALA A 230 5.56 -9.93 -6.68
CA ALA A 230 6.95 -9.98 -7.09
C ALA A 230 7.78 -8.82 -6.53
N ALA A 231 7.23 -7.61 -6.52
CA ALA A 231 7.88 -6.42 -5.94
C ALA A 231 8.05 -6.55 -4.42
N LEU A 232 7.03 -7.05 -3.71
CA LEU A 232 7.10 -7.28 -2.27
C LEU A 232 8.10 -8.38 -1.91
N GLU A 233 8.15 -9.45 -2.70
CA GLU A 233 9.12 -10.54 -2.50
C GLU A 233 10.55 -10.06 -2.76
N TRP A 234 10.75 -9.24 -3.79
CA TRP A 234 12.03 -8.60 -4.05
C TRP A 234 12.49 -7.76 -2.85
N ILE A 235 11.62 -6.93 -2.29
CA ILE A 235 11.93 -6.14 -1.07
C ILE A 235 12.26 -7.05 0.12
N ARG A 236 11.54 -8.14 0.29
CA ARG A 236 11.77 -9.08 1.41
C ARG A 236 13.11 -9.79 1.28
N VAL A 237 13.43 -10.29 0.11
CA VAL A 237 14.64 -11.09 -0.14
C VAL A 237 15.87 -10.19 -0.28
N VAL A 238 15.83 -9.25 -1.19
CA VAL A 238 16.96 -8.37 -1.50
C VAL A 238 17.11 -7.27 -0.45
N GLY A 239 16.00 -6.67 -0.06
CA GLY A 239 15.94 -5.59 0.92
C GLY A 239 16.10 -6.05 2.38
N LYS A 240 16.05 -7.35 2.67
CA LYS A 240 16.00 -7.89 4.05
C LYS A 240 14.94 -7.18 4.88
N THR A 241 13.73 -7.05 4.34
CA THR A 241 12.66 -6.25 4.92
C THR A 241 11.46 -7.11 5.26
N LYS A 242 10.94 -7.01 6.46
CA LYS A 242 9.63 -7.55 6.81
C LYS A 242 8.54 -6.63 6.24
N VAL A 243 7.53 -7.20 5.58
CA VAL A 243 6.44 -6.42 4.97
C VAL A 243 5.12 -6.71 5.67
N PHE A 244 4.47 -5.66 6.14
CA PHE A 244 3.17 -5.70 6.82
C PHE A 244 2.16 -4.91 6.01
N GLY A 245 1.07 -5.55 5.59
CA GLY A 245 -0.04 -4.90 4.90
C GLY A 245 -1.21 -4.65 5.86
N PHE A 246 -1.79 -3.46 5.78
CA PHE A 246 -3.01 -3.08 6.48
C PHE A 246 -4.02 -2.61 5.45
N PHE A 247 -4.98 -3.48 5.16
CA PHE A 247 -6.06 -3.19 4.25
C PHE A 247 -7.26 -2.66 5.03
N ILE A 248 -7.62 -1.42 4.77
CA ILE A 248 -8.70 -0.75 5.46
C ILE A 248 -10.00 -1.02 4.72
N LEU A 249 -10.93 -1.70 5.38
CA LEU A 249 -12.24 -1.96 4.80
C LEU A 249 -13.13 -0.72 4.93
N ALA A 250 -13.71 -0.30 3.81
CA ALA A 250 -14.72 0.75 3.85
C ALA A 250 -15.86 0.36 4.79
N SER A 251 -16.47 1.35 5.43
CA SER A 251 -17.56 1.18 6.42
C SER A 251 -18.82 0.49 5.85
N ARG A 252 -18.83 0.16 4.56
CA ARG A 252 -19.97 -0.50 3.88
C ARG A 252 -19.95 -2.01 4.09
N PRO A 253 -21.03 -2.61 4.63
CA PRO A 253 -21.12 -4.06 4.89
C PRO A 253 -20.85 -4.93 3.66
N SER A 254 -21.21 -4.47 2.46
CA SER A 254 -20.96 -5.17 1.20
C SER A 254 -19.46 -5.30 0.88
N HIS A 255 -18.66 -4.26 1.15
CA HIS A 255 -17.22 -4.28 0.94
C HIS A 255 -16.55 -5.26 1.90
N THR A 256 -16.92 -5.23 3.19
CA THR A 256 -16.43 -6.19 4.19
C THR A 256 -16.72 -7.63 3.77
N LYS A 257 -17.95 -7.90 3.31
CA LYS A 257 -18.36 -9.22 2.85
C LYS A 257 -17.55 -9.67 1.64
N SER A 258 -17.40 -8.81 0.63
CA SER A 258 -16.65 -9.10 -0.58
C SER A 258 -15.18 -9.37 -0.30
N ALA A 259 -14.54 -8.53 0.52
CA ALA A 259 -13.14 -8.68 0.89
C ALA A 259 -12.87 -9.95 1.70
N ILE A 260 -13.77 -10.30 2.65
CA ILE A 260 -13.65 -11.54 3.42
C ILE A 260 -13.86 -12.75 2.51
N ARG A 261 -14.87 -12.73 1.64
CA ARG A 261 -15.14 -13.81 0.72
C ARG A 261 -13.98 -14.08 -0.22
N GLY A 262 -13.43 -13.03 -0.85
CA GLY A 262 -12.33 -13.16 -1.80
C GLY A 262 -11.04 -13.67 -1.16
N ARG A 263 -10.75 -13.29 0.09
CA ARG A 263 -9.45 -13.61 0.72
C ARG A 263 -9.44 -14.86 1.61
N TYR A 264 -10.61 -15.36 2.02
CA TYR A 264 -10.69 -16.48 2.97
C TYR A 264 -11.55 -17.65 2.49
N CYS A 265 -12.56 -17.38 1.67
CA CYS A 265 -13.44 -18.43 1.18
C CYS A 265 -12.96 -18.99 -0.16
N PHE A 266 -12.23 -18.18 -0.91
CA PHE A 266 -11.56 -18.56 -2.14
C PHE A 266 -10.12 -18.16 -1.98
N GLU A 267 -9.23 -19.11 -1.80
CA GLU A 267 -7.79 -18.82 -1.74
C GLU A 267 -7.34 -18.13 -3.01
N ASP A 268 -6.37 -17.20 -2.87
CA ASP A 268 -5.73 -16.58 -4.03
C ASP A 268 -5.26 -17.66 -5.00
N GLY A 269 -5.87 -17.67 -6.17
CA GLY A 269 -5.53 -18.64 -7.20
C GLY A 269 -6.40 -19.88 -7.28
N THR A 270 -7.57 -19.89 -6.64
CA THR A 270 -8.55 -20.94 -6.82
C THR A 270 -8.92 -21.10 -8.29
N THR A 271 -8.76 -22.29 -8.84
CA THR A 271 -9.14 -22.62 -10.23
C THR A 271 -10.65 -22.80 -10.38
N ILE A 272 -11.13 -22.74 -11.64
CA ILE A 272 -12.53 -23.03 -11.96
C ILE A 272 -12.93 -24.43 -11.49
N GLU A 273 -12.04 -25.39 -11.63
CA GLU A 273 -12.29 -26.76 -11.19
C GLU A 273 -12.37 -26.88 -9.67
N GLU A 274 -11.47 -26.20 -8.96
CA GLU A 274 -11.50 -26.16 -7.50
C GLU A 274 -12.75 -25.46 -6.99
N MET A 275 -13.18 -24.34 -7.61
CA MET A 275 -14.43 -23.68 -7.24
C MET A 275 -15.65 -24.59 -7.43
N ARG A 276 -15.69 -25.40 -8.48
CA ARG A 276 -16.76 -26.38 -8.67
C ARG A 276 -16.79 -27.47 -7.61
N LYS A 277 -15.63 -27.77 -7.00
CA LYS A 277 -15.49 -28.75 -5.91
C LYS A 277 -15.75 -28.14 -4.52
N ILE A 278 -15.73 -26.80 -4.40
CA ILE A 278 -15.96 -26.13 -3.12
C ILE A 278 -17.40 -26.36 -2.68
N ASN A 279 -17.55 -26.87 -1.47
CA ASN A 279 -18.85 -26.96 -0.84
C ASN A 279 -19.33 -25.54 -0.49
N MET A 280 -20.22 -24.99 -1.29
CA MET A 280 -20.73 -23.63 -1.14
C MET A 280 -21.37 -23.38 0.23
N ASN A 281 -21.97 -24.39 0.85
CA ASN A 281 -22.53 -24.27 2.20
C ASN A 281 -21.42 -24.05 3.23
N LYS A 282 -20.30 -24.79 3.13
CA LYS A 282 -19.16 -24.63 4.00
C LYS A 282 -18.50 -23.26 3.80
N ALA A 283 -18.36 -22.80 2.58
CA ALA A 283 -17.83 -21.46 2.27
C ALA A 283 -18.72 -20.36 2.86
N TYR A 284 -20.03 -20.50 2.76
CA TYR A 284 -20.99 -19.56 3.34
C TYR A 284 -20.93 -19.52 4.87
N GLU A 285 -20.86 -20.67 5.54
CA GLU A 285 -20.72 -20.72 7.00
C GLU A 285 -19.39 -20.13 7.48
N THR A 286 -18.32 -20.38 6.73
CA THR A 286 -17.00 -19.76 7.00
C THR A 286 -17.08 -18.24 6.85
N GLU A 287 -17.65 -17.73 5.76
CA GLU A 287 -17.88 -16.30 5.54
C GLU A 287 -18.64 -15.67 6.70
N LYS A 288 -19.75 -16.30 7.11
CA LYS A 288 -20.61 -15.81 8.21
C LYS A 288 -19.85 -15.76 9.56
N ALA A 289 -19.09 -16.81 9.86
CA ALA A 289 -18.29 -16.86 11.08
C ALA A 289 -17.20 -15.77 11.09
N LEU A 290 -16.51 -15.56 9.95
CA LEU A 290 -15.48 -14.53 9.81
C LEU A 290 -16.05 -13.12 9.86
N ILE A 291 -17.21 -12.88 9.27
CA ILE A 291 -17.92 -11.58 9.38
C ILE A 291 -18.25 -11.28 10.85
N LYS A 292 -18.75 -12.29 11.60
CA LYS A 292 -19.01 -12.13 13.02
C LYS A 292 -17.72 -11.79 13.78
N LYS A 293 -16.66 -12.58 13.58
CA LYS A 293 -15.35 -12.33 14.20
C LYS A 293 -14.83 -10.93 13.88
N PHE A 294 -14.94 -10.49 12.62
CA PHE A 294 -14.52 -9.15 12.22
C PHE A 294 -15.33 -8.04 12.90
N LYS A 295 -16.63 -8.24 13.09
CA LYS A 295 -17.47 -7.27 13.83
C LYS A 295 -17.04 -7.13 15.28
N ASP A 296 -16.66 -8.25 15.90
CA ASP A 296 -16.28 -8.30 17.32
C ASP A 296 -14.85 -7.79 17.53
N GLU A 297 -13.90 -8.23 16.69
CA GLU A 297 -12.47 -7.95 16.85
C GLU A 297 -12.00 -6.70 16.05
N LYS A 298 -12.79 -6.25 15.05
CA LYS A 298 -12.48 -5.15 14.13
C LYS A 298 -11.26 -5.37 13.23
N PHE A 299 -10.69 -6.55 13.24
CA PHE A 299 -9.63 -6.97 12.31
C PHE A 299 -9.69 -8.47 12.04
N LEU A 300 -9.07 -8.88 10.92
CA LEU A 300 -8.72 -10.27 10.61
C LEU A 300 -7.29 -10.32 10.10
N ILE A 301 -6.64 -11.48 10.24
CA ILE A 301 -5.32 -11.74 9.69
C ILE A 301 -5.48 -12.64 8.47
N SER A 302 -4.81 -12.30 7.37
CA SER A 302 -4.79 -13.07 6.14
C SER A 302 -3.36 -13.49 5.78
N ASN A 303 -3.23 -14.64 5.15
CA ASN A 303 -1.95 -15.14 4.62
C ASN A 303 -1.72 -14.67 3.17
N THR A 304 -1.92 -13.38 2.91
CA THR A 304 -1.73 -12.80 1.58
C THR A 304 -0.27 -12.93 1.15
N LYS A 305 -0.04 -13.54 0.00
CA LYS A 305 1.30 -13.77 -0.55
C LYS A 305 2.05 -12.44 -0.76
N GLY A 306 3.36 -12.47 -0.54
CA GLY A 306 4.22 -11.27 -0.60
C GLY A 306 4.36 -10.53 0.73
N TYR A 307 3.42 -10.67 1.65
CA TYR A 307 3.47 -10.08 2.99
C TYR A 307 3.97 -11.06 4.05
N ASN A 308 4.60 -10.56 5.09
CA ASN A 308 4.88 -11.35 6.30
C ASN A 308 3.62 -11.48 7.16
N SER A 309 2.80 -10.43 7.18
CA SER A 309 1.46 -10.45 7.77
C SER A 309 0.58 -9.44 7.05
N PHE A 310 -0.64 -9.83 6.78
CA PHE A 310 -1.64 -8.97 6.14
C PHE A 310 -2.88 -8.90 7.02
N TYR A 311 -3.30 -7.68 7.32
CA TYR A 311 -4.40 -7.40 8.23
C TYR A 311 -5.53 -6.72 7.48
N LEU A 312 -6.73 -7.26 7.58
CA LEU A 312 -7.96 -6.54 7.25
C LEU A 312 -8.40 -5.79 8.50
N ILE A 313 -8.58 -4.49 8.41
CA ILE A 313 -8.98 -3.65 9.55
C ILE A 313 -10.25 -2.86 9.24
N ALA A 314 -11.06 -2.60 10.26
CA ALA A 314 -12.26 -1.78 10.11
C ALA A 314 -11.88 -0.32 9.86
N GLY A 315 -12.55 0.30 8.88
CA GLY A 315 -12.35 1.71 8.51
C GLY A 315 -13.34 2.67 9.16
N GLY A 316 -13.31 3.92 8.73
CA GLY A 316 -14.19 4.98 9.21
C GLY A 316 -13.92 5.35 10.66
N SER A 317 -14.99 5.48 11.47
CA SER A 317 -14.88 5.84 12.88
C SER A 317 -14.10 4.83 13.74
N ASP A 318 -14.02 3.57 13.31
CA ASP A 318 -13.27 2.53 14.01
C ASP A 318 -11.74 2.74 13.95
N LEU A 319 -11.24 3.57 13.00
CA LEU A 319 -9.83 3.95 12.92
C LEU A 319 -9.47 5.14 13.81
N GLN A 320 -10.46 5.96 14.21
CA GLN A 320 -10.20 7.18 14.98
C GLN A 320 -9.81 6.83 16.41
N THR A 321 -8.80 7.51 16.92
CA THR A 321 -8.36 7.37 18.32
C THR A 321 -9.12 8.35 19.19
N GLU A 322 -9.76 7.88 20.26
CA GLU A 322 -10.20 8.79 21.32
C GLU A 322 -8.96 9.33 22.06
N ASN A 323 -8.98 10.60 22.43
CA ASN A 323 -7.88 11.30 23.10
C ASN A 323 -7.55 10.64 24.45
N GLU A 324 -6.57 9.76 24.49
CA GLU A 324 -5.94 9.26 25.72
C GLU A 324 -4.43 9.46 25.65
N GLU A 325 -3.88 10.15 26.62
CA GLU A 325 -2.44 10.35 26.78
C GLU A 325 -1.73 9.04 27.15
N ILE A 326 -0.56 8.82 26.54
CA ILE A 326 0.32 7.69 26.87
C ILE A 326 1.22 8.15 28.01
N GLU A 327 0.82 7.87 29.27
CA GLU A 327 1.71 8.07 30.41
C GLU A 327 2.73 6.93 30.51
N ILE A 328 4.01 7.28 30.42
CA ILE A 328 5.12 6.37 30.69
C ILE A 328 5.97 6.99 31.80
N ASP A 329 5.83 6.48 33.01
CA ASP A 329 6.59 6.91 34.17
C ASP A 329 8.03 6.37 34.15
N GLY A 330 9.01 7.27 34.23
CA GLY A 330 10.40 6.97 34.51
C GLY A 330 11.25 6.51 33.31
N LYS A 331 12.47 6.03 33.58
CA LYS A 331 13.42 5.53 32.56
C LYS A 331 12.78 4.40 31.72
N VAL A 332 12.71 4.65 30.40
CA VAL A 332 12.11 3.74 29.42
C VAL A 332 13.04 2.54 29.21
N THR A 333 12.63 1.35 29.65
CA THR A 333 13.26 0.10 29.26
C THR A 333 12.38 -0.65 28.28
N SER A 334 12.96 -1.46 27.38
CA SER A 334 12.23 -2.23 26.38
C SER A 334 11.10 -3.07 26.99
N GLY A 335 11.33 -3.66 28.16
CA GLY A 335 10.33 -4.44 28.89
C GLY A 335 9.18 -3.60 29.48
N LYS A 336 9.47 -2.44 30.06
CA LYS A 336 8.44 -1.50 30.55
C LYS A 336 7.60 -0.94 29.40
N LEU A 337 8.23 -0.69 28.28
CA LEU A 337 7.59 -0.24 27.06
C LEU A 337 6.61 -1.28 26.51
N LYS A 338 7.08 -2.53 26.37
CA LYS A 338 6.26 -3.68 25.96
C LYS A 338 5.05 -3.84 26.88
N ASN A 339 5.26 -3.77 28.20
CA ASN A 339 4.18 -3.93 29.18
C ASN A 339 3.20 -2.75 29.18
N ALA A 340 3.67 -1.50 29.06
CA ALA A 340 2.82 -0.32 28.94
C ALA A 340 1.95 -0.40 27.66
N PHE A 341 2.56 -0.84 26.55
CA PHE A 341 1.84 -1.03 25.28
C PHE A 341 0.85 -2.19 25.34
N MET A 342 1.24 -3.33 25.95
CA MET A 342 0.32 -4.46 26.13
C MET A 342 -0.88 -4.09 27.03
N LYS A 343 -0.63 -3.26 28.05
CA LYS A 343 -1.69 -2.76 28.95
C LYS A 343 -2.62 -1.80 28.22
N MET A 344 -2.08 -0.95 27.34
CA MET A 344 -2.77 -0.01 26.51
C MET A 344 -3.56 -0.71 25.39
N ALA A 345 -2.97 -1.73 24.74
CA ALA A 345 -3.62 -2.55 23.74
C ALA A 345 -4.79 -3.37 24.32
N LYS A 346 -4.74 -3.76 25.59
CA LYS A 346 -5.81 -4.50 26.28
C LYS A 346 -7.01 -3.62 26.68
N LYS A 347 -6.80 -2.33 26.93
CA LYS A 347 -7.87 -1.44 27.43
C LYS A 347 -8.87 -0.99 26.36
N LYS A 348 -8.41 -0.74 25.10
CA LYS A 348 -9.30 -0.45 23.94
C LYS A 348 -8.66 -0.99 22.68
N GLN A 349 -8.99 -2.22 22.35
CA GLN A 349 -8.34 -2.98 21.26
C GLN A 349 -8.60 -2.41 19.86
N VAL A 350 -9.63 -1.61 19.68
CA VAL A 350 -10.14 -1.16 18.38
C VAL A 350 -9.35 0.02 17.81
N ASN A 351 -9.02 1.01 18.62
CA ASN A 351 -8.50 2.29 18.12
C ASN A 351 -6.98 2.36 17.90
N ARG A 352 -6.25 1.23 18.07
CA ARG A 352 -4.78 1.16 17.91
C ARG A 352 -4.32 -0.12 17.23
N VAL A 353 -5.17 -0.67 16.39
CA VAL A 353 -4.92 -1.96 15.72
C VAL A 353 -3.61 -1.92 14.95
N LEU A 354 -3.34 -0.85 14.21
CA LEU A 354 -2.13 -0.68 13.39
C LEU A 354 -0.87 -0.76 14.26
N VAL A 355 -0.82 0.03 15.33
CA VAL A 355 0.34 0.07 16.25
C VAL A 355 0.51 -1.26 17.00
N SER A 356 -0.57 -1.82 17.54
CA SER A 356 -0.49 -3.07 18.30
C SER A 356 -0.05 -4.25 17.43
N LYS A 357 -0.57 -4.35 16.20
CA LYS A 357 -0.22 -5.42 15.27
C LYS A 357 1.17 -5.25 14.68
N PHE A 358 1.60 -4.01 14.42
CA PHE A 358 2.98 -3.72 14.05
C PHE A 358 3.97 -4.20 15.13
N ILE A 359 3.72 -3.85 16.40
CA ILE A 359 4.59 -4.28 17.50
C ILE A 359 4.59 -5.80 17.67
N GLN A 360 3.44 -6.46 17.56
CA GLN A 360 3.36 -7.91 17.59
C GLN A 360 4.19 -8.56 16.46
N GLY A 361 4.10 -8.03 15.24
CA GLY A 361 4.86 -8.51 14.10
C GLY A 361 6.38 -8.26 14.19
N MET A 362 6.79 -7.22 14.91
CA MET A 362 8.21 -6.93 15.17
C MET A 362 8.82 -7.83 16.24
N ALA A 363 8.01 -8.37 17.15
CA ALA A 363 8.46 -9.18 18.29
C ALA A 363 8.70 -10.66 17.94
N VAL A 364 8.38 -11.08 16.73
CA VAL A 364 8.61 -12.40 16.13
C VAL A 364 9.75 -12.28 15.11
#